data_310a459c38da2e19969a8718135dacf7
#
_entry.id   310a459c38da2e19969a8718135dacf7
#
_cell.length_a   1.000
_cell.length_b   1.000
_cell.length_c   1.000
_cell.angle_alpha   90.00
_cell.angle_beta   90.00
_cell.angle_gamma   90.00
#
_symmetry.space_group_name_H-M   'P 1'
#
loop_
_entity.id
_entity.type
_entity.pdbx_description
1 polymer ?
#
loop_
_entity_poly.entity_id
_entity_poly.type
_entity_poly.pdbx_seq_one_letter_code
_entity_poly.pdbx_strand_id
1 'polypeptide(L)'
;LAQNADVRWTFVFLHEPAWENSSDSFKAIQKLLKKRNHTFLAGHLHYYDYDLIKGHEHITMGPAGASFHHEGPGNVDHIMWVTMTEDGPEIANIALKGVFDRKGLDPSLFGAYDRKGADEQEH
;
A
#
# COMPACT_ATOMS: atom_id res chain seq x y z
N LEU A 1 -0.10 14.99 15.10
CA LEU A 1 0.15 13.72 15.81
C LEU A 1 0.08 13.88 17.33
N ALA A 2 0.73 14.90 17.90
CA ALA A 2 0.73 15.08 19.37
C ALA A 2 -0.66 15.30 19.98
N GLN A 3 -1.55 15.97 19.27
CA GLN A 3 -2.93 16.24 19.72
C GLN A 3 -3.83 15.00 19.64
N ASN A 4 -3.42 13.96 18.92
CA ASN A 4 -4.16 12.72 18.69
C ASN A 4 -3.33 11.50 19.12
N ALA A 5 -2.69 11.60 20.30
CA ALA A 5 -1.81 10.55 20.81
C ALA A 5 -2.56 9.28 21.25
N ASP A 6 -3.86 9.39 21.54
CA ASP A 6 -4.74 8.36 22.08
C ASP A 6 -5.51 7.57 21.01
N VAL A 7 -5.31 7.88 19.73
CA VAL A 7 -5.99 7.13 18.65
C VAL A 7 -5.43 5.70 18.54
N ARG A 8 -6.30 4.76 18.20
CA ARG A 8 -5.92 3.34 18.06
C ARG A 8 -5.03 3.07 16.87
N TRP A 9 -5.19 3.84 15.80
CA TRP A 9 -4.48 3.63 14.53
C TRP A 9 -4.28 4.94 13.79
N THR A 10 -3.18 5.06 13.07
CA THR A 10 -2.88 6.21 12.21
C THR A 10 -2.67 5.71 10.79
N PHE A 11 -3.47 6.21 9.85
CA PHE A 11 -3.24 5.99 8.42
C PHE A 11 -2.50 7.19 7.85
N VAL A 12 -1.44 6.93 7.11
CA VAL A 12 -0.63 7.96 6.45
C VAL A 12 -0.77 7.81 4.95
N PHE A 13 -1.33 8.82 4.30
CA PHE A 13 -1.54 8.84 2.86
C PHE A 13 -0.45 9.66 2.19
N LEU A 14 0.20 9.06 1.19
CA LEU A 14 1.22 9.69 0.37
C LEU A 14 0.83 9.54 -1.10
N HIS A 15 1.29 10.44 -1.98
CA HIS A 15 1.12 10.21 -3.40
C HIS A 15 2.06 9.11 -3.89
N GLU A 16 3.35 9.22 -3.61
CA GLU A 16 4.37 8.24 -4.00
C GLU A 16 4.75 7.32 -2.82
N PRO A 17 5.13 6.06 -3.09
CA PRO A 17 5.60 5.14 -2.06
C PRO A 17 7.03 5.54 -1.59
N ALA A 18 7.11 6.56 -0.77
CA ALA A 18 8.37 7.17 -0.32
C ALA A 18 9.30 6.22 0.43
N TRP A 19 8.79 5.08 0.91
CA TRP A 19 9.61 4.04 1.54
C TRP A 19 10.57 3.34 0.56
N GLU A 20 10.31 3.42 -0.73
CA GLU A 20 11.19 2.85 -1.76
C GLU A 20 12.43 3.72 -2.00
N ASN A 21 12.31 5.04 -1.80
CA ASN A 21 13.39 6.00 -2.03
C ASN A 21 14.16 6.39 -0.77
N SER A 22 13.65 6.04 0.41
CA SER A 22 14.29 6.28 1.71
C SER A 22 14.81 7.72 1.90
N SER A 23 14.06 8.72 1.47
CA SER A 23 14.42 10.13 1.65
C SER A 23 14.53 10.52 3.13
N ASP A 24 15.30 11.55 3.44
CA ASP A 24 15.46 12.03 4.83
C ASP A 24 14.13 12.52 5.41
N SER A 25 13.27 13.11 4.58
CA SER A 25 11.93 13.53 4.97
C SER A 25 11.06 12.34 5.38
N PHE A 26 11.11 11.25 4.61
CA PHE A 26 10.37 10.04 4.93
C PHE A 26 10.90 9.36 6.20
N LYS A 27 12.22 9.30 6.38
CA LYS A 27 12.83 8.77 7.61
C LYS A 27 12.40 9.56 8.85
N ALA A 28 12.28 10.89 8.73
CA ALA A 28 11.78 11.74 9.81
C ALA A 28 10.31 11.40 10.16
N ILE A 29 9.46 11.16 9.17
CA ILE A 29 8.07 10.71 9.38
C ILE A 29 8.04 9.35 10.06
N GLN A 30 8.83 8.39 9.59
CA GLN A 30 8.92 7.07 10.21
C GLN A 30 9.33 7.15 11.67
N LYS A 31 10.27 8.03 12.00
CA LYS A 31 10.74 8.25 13.39
C LYS A 31 9.61 8.76 14.29
N LEU A 32 8.79 9.69 13.80
CA LEU A 32 7.63 10.21 14.53
C LEU A 32 6.56 9.15 14.78
N LEU A 33 6.44 8.18 13.90
CA LEU A 33 5.41 7.13 13.94
C LEU A 33 5.89 5.84 14.61
N LYS A 34 7.16 5.73 14.95
CA LYS A 34 7.80 4.49 15.42
C LYS A 34 7.05 3.80 16.56
N LYS A 35 6.47 4.57 17.48
CA LYS A 35 5.74 4.04 18.65
C LYS A 35 4.23 4.01 18.45
N ARG A 36 3.75 4.28 17.25
CA ARG A 36 2.33 4.29 16.93
C ARG A 36 1.98 3.12 16.02
N ASN A 37 0.81 2.55 16.26
CA ASN A 37 0.20 1.65 15.28
C ASN A 37 -0.16 2.45 14.05
N HIS A 38 0.41 2.12 12.89
CA HIS A 38 0.20 2.88 11.67
C HIS A 38 0.33 2.04 10.41
N THR A 39 -0.28 2.52 9.35
CA THR A 39 -0.22 1.96 8.02
C THR A 39 0.01 3.09 7.01
N PHE A 40 0.97 2.90 6.11
CA PHE A 40 1.21 3.80 4.98
C PHE A 40 0.42 3.33 3.76
N LEU A 41 -0.20 4.28 3.08
CA LEU A 41 -0.92 4.07 1.84
C LEU A 41 -0.42 5.06 0.80
N ALA A 42 0.00 4.56 -0.36
CA ALA A 42 0.47 5.39 -1.47
C ALA A 42 -0.12 4.92 -2.79
N GLY A 43 -0.03 5.75 -3.80
CA GLY A 43 -0.44 5.46 -5.18
C GLY A 43 0.71 5.63 -6.15
N HIS A 44 0.51 6.44 -7.20
CA HIS A 44 1.49 6.86 -8.20
C HIS A 44 1.92 5.76 -9.19
N LEU A 45 2.29 4.57 -8.71
CA LEU A 45 2.87 3.52 -9.53
C LEU A 45 1.86 2.80 -10.43
N HIS A 46 0.55 2.97 -10.17
CA HIS A 46 -0.53 2.31 -10.90
C HIS A 46 -0.45 0.78 -10.89
N TYR A 47 0.05 0.22 -9.79
CA TYR A 47 -0.04 -1.21 -9.48
C TYR A 47 -0.18 -1.42 -7.97
N TYR A 48 -0.72 -2.56 -7.58
CA TYR A 48 -0.85 -2.93 -6.17
C TYR A 48 0.43 -3.63 -5.69
N ASP A 49 0.92 -3.22 -4.54
CA ASP A 49 2.03 -3.87 -3.86
C ASP A 49 1.88 -3.78 -2.34
N TYR A 50 2.43 -4.74 -1.63
CA TYR A 50 2.37 -4.82 -0.18
C TYR A 50 3.77 -5.10 0.40
N ASP A 51 4.19 -4.26 1.32
CA ASP A 51 5.44 -4.43 2.07
C ASP A 51 5.18 -4.37 3.58
N LEU A 52 5.83 -5.24 4.32
CA LEU A 52 5.89 -5.17 5.77
C LEU A 52 7.28 -4.70 6.18
N ILE A 53 7.39 -3.46 6.62
CA ILE A 53 8.66 -2.82 6.96
C ILE A 53 8.65 -2.47 8.45
N LYS A 54 9.59 -3.04 9.21
CA LYS A 54 9.72 -2.82 10.67
C LYS A 54 8.41 -3.09 11.43
N GLY A 55 7.65 -4.09 10.99
CA GLY A 55 6.38 -4.47 11.60
C GLY A 55 5.18 -3.60 11.22
N HIS A 56 5.32 -2.67 10.28
CA HIS A 56 4.25 -1.80 9.80
C HIS A 56 3.93 -2.03 8.34
N GLU A 57 2.63 -2.04 8.00
CA GLU A 57 2.16 -2.26 6.64
C GLU A 57 2.37 -1.02 5.78
N HIS A 58 2.92 -1.24 4.58
CA HIS A 58 3.15 -0.23 3.56
C HIS A 58 2.50 -0.72 2.27
N ILE A 59 1.43 -0.08 1.86
CA ILE A 59 0.61 -0.53 0.75
C ILE A 59 0.66 0.49 -0.39
N THR A 60 1.10 0.03 -1.55
CA THR A 60 0.94 0.77 -2.80
C THR A 60 -0.37 0.35 -3.42
N MET A 61 -1.28 1.29 -3.61
CA MET A 61 -2.59 1.02 -4.19
C MET A 61 -2.53 1.03 -5.70
N GLY A 62 -3.20 0.06 -6.32
CA GLY A 62 -3.46 0.07 -7.75
C GLY A 62 -4.42 1.20 -8.12
N PRO A 63 -4.61 1.45 -9.42
CA PRO A 63 -5.52 2.49 -9.87
C PRO A 63 -6.98 2.14 -9.59
N ALA A 64 -7.83 3.16 -9.61
CA ALA A 64 -9.28 3.00 -9.58
C ALA A 64 -9.86 3.66 -10.83
N GLY A 65 -9.50 3.14 -12.01
CA GLY A 65 -9.91 3.64 -13.32
C GLY A 65 -8.82 4.40 -14.10
N ALA A 66 -7.64 4.60 -13.52
CA ALA A 66 -6.51 5.16 -14.25
C ALA A 66 -5.83 4.09 -15.13
N SER A 67 -4.99 4.52 -16.07
CA SER A 67 -4.26 3.61 -16.94
C SER A 67 -3.22 2.79 -16.19
N PHE A 68 -3.00 1.56 -16.63
CA PHE A 68 -1.90 0.74 -16.15
C PHE A 68 -0.60 1.12 -16.88
N HIS A 69 0.51 1.06 -16.16
CA HIS A 69 1.83 1.36 -16.70
C HIS A 69 2.60 0.11 -17.12
N HIS A 70 2.15 -1.08 -16.73
CA HIS A 70 2.78 -2.36 -17.04
C HIS A 70 1.77 -3.49 -16.99
N GLU A 71 2.16 -4.66 -17.46
CA GLU A 71 1.38 -5.88 -17.35
C GLU A 71 1.77 -6.67 -16.09
N GLY A 72 0.81 -7.31 -15.44
CA GLY A 72 1.10 -8.19 -14.33
C GLY A 72 0.04 -8.18 -13.22
N PRO A 73 0.27 -8.95 -12.14
CA PRO A 73 -0.72 -9.15 -11.08
C PRO A 73 -1.03 -7.91 -10.25
N GLY A 74 -0.16 -6.92 -10.26
CA GLY A 74 -0.42 -5.63 -9.63
C GLY A 74 -1.39 -4.74 -10.41
N ASN A 75 -1.71 -5.10 -11.66
CA ASN A 75 -2.63 -4.36 -12.53
C ASN A 75 -4.07 -4.66 -12.16
N VAL A 76 -4.59 -3.97 -11.17
CA VAL A 76 -5.94 -4.16 -10.70
C VAL A 76 -6.60 -2.82 -10.40
N ASP A 77 -7.76 -2.60 -10.99
CA ASP A 77 -8.66 -1.55 -10.55
C ASP A 77 -9.40 -2.04 -9.31
N HIS A 78 -9.22 -1.34 -8.21
CA HIS A 78 -9.79 -1.77 -6.94
C HIS A 78 -10.12 -0.60 -6.01
N ILE A 79 -10.89 -0.91 -5.01
CA ILE A 79 -11.06 -0.09 -3.81
C ILE A 79 -10.64 -0.90 -2.59
N MET A 80 -10.22 -0.22 -1.55
CA MET A 80 -9.91 -0.86 -0.28
C MET A 80 -11.03 -0.61 0.72
N TRP A 81 -11.61 -1.67 1.24
CA TRP A 81 -12.57 -1.60 2.33
C TRP A 81 -11.83 -1.83 3.65
N VAL A 82 -11.85 -0.86 4.53
CA VAL A 82 -11.15 -0.93 5.81
C VAL A 82 -12.15 -1.01 6.95
N THR A 83 -12.08 -2.09 7.73
CA THR A 83 -12.86 -2.25 8.95
C THR A 83 -11.94 -2.10 10.14
N MET A 84 -12.22 -1.14 11.01
CA MET A 84 -11.47 -0.96 12.25
C MET A 84 -11.95 -1.90 13.33
N THR A 85 -11.06 -2.74 13.83
CA THR A 85 -11.31 -3.62 14.97
C THR A 85 -10.50 -3.17 16.19
N GLU A 86 -10.68 -3.85 17.33
CA GLU A 86 -9.85 -3.59 18.53
C GLU A 86 -8.38 -3.94 18.28
N ASP A 87 -8.10 -4.90 17.40
CA ASP A 87 -6.73 -5.35 17.07
C ASP A 87 -6.10 -4.57 15.91
N GLY A 88 -6.82 -3.64 15.31
CA GLY A 88 -6.35 -2.82 14.20
C GLY A 88 -7.23 -2.95 12.94
N PRO A 89 -6.76 -2.45 11.80
CA PRO A 89 -7.52 -2.50 10.57
C PRO A 89 -7.53 -3.89 9.95
N GLU A 90 -8.72 -4.33 9.55
CA GLU A 90 -8.92 -5.43 8.62
C GLU A 90 -9.16 -4.85 7.24
N ILE A 91 -8.36 -5.24 6.27
CA ILE A 91 -8.39 -4.66 4.92
C ILE A 91 -8.81 -5.71 3.90
N ALA A 92 -9.87 -5.41 3.16
CA ALA A 92 -10.30 -6.17 2.00
C ALA A 92 -10.10 -5.34 0.73
N ASN A 93 -9.46 -5.91 -0.26
CA ASN A 93 -9.36 -5.29 -1.57
C ASN A 93 -10.50 -5.78 -2.46
N ILE A 94 -11.32 -4.85 -2.93
CA ILE A 94 -12.47 -5.14 -3.79
C ILE A 94 -12.11 -4.68 -5.20
N ALA A 95 -11.77 -5.65 -6.05
CA ALA A 95 -11.49 -5.42 -7.46
C ALA A 95 -12.75 -5.65 -8.30
N LEU A 96 -12.75 -5.18 -9.53
CA LEU A 96 -13.83 -5.46 -10.48
C LEU A 96 -13.98 -6.96 -10.76
N LYS A 97 -12.91 -7.73 -10.59
CA LYS A 97 -12.88 -9.18 -10.81
C LYS A 97 -13.02 -10.03 -9.55
N GLY A 98 -13.22 -9.42 -8.39
CA GLY A 98 -13.37 -10.15 -7.14
C GLY A 98 -12.65 -9.48 -5.96
N VAL A 99 -12.48 -10.24 -4.88
CA VAL A 99 -11.84 -9.77 -3.64
C VAL A 99 -10.50 -10.48 -3.47
N PHE A 100 -9.47 -9.75 -3.06
CA PHE A 100 -8.17 -10.33 -2.77
C PHE A 100 -7.61 -9.84 -1.42
N ASP A 101 -6.71 -10.63 -0.85
CA ASP A 101 -6.08 -10.35 0.45
C ASP A 101 -5.19 -9.09 0.39
N ARG A 102 -5.05 -8.40 1.54
CA ARG A 102 -4.21 -7.20 1.65
C ARG A 102 -2.73 -7.44 1.39
N LYS A 103 -2.24 -8.67 1.58
CA LYS A 103 -0.84 -9.03 1.33
C LYS A 103 -0.47 -9.15 -0.14
N GLY A 104 -1.47 -9.07 -1.01
CA GLY A 104 -1.24 -9.05 -2.44
C GLY A 104 -2.16 -9.96 -3.21
N LEU A 105 -1.87 -10.07 -4.48
CA LEU A 105 -2.66 -10.83 -5.42
C LEU A 105 -2.23 -12.31 -5.41
N ASP A 106 -3.21 -13.18 -5.57
CA ASP A 106 -2.94 -14.60 -5.80
C ASP A 106 -2.31 -14.78 -7.20
N PRO A 107 -1.06 -15.26 -7.29
CA PRO A 107 -0.39 -15.45 -8.57
C PRO A 107 -1.14 -16.39 -9.53
N SER A 108 -1.98 -17.29 -9.02
CA SER A 108 -2.78 -18.18 -9.84
C SER A 108 -3.87 -17.43 -10.64
N LEU A 109 -4.29 -16.26 -10.15
CA LEU A 109 -5.31 -15.44 -10.79
C LEU A 109 -4.73 -14.40 -11.75
N PHE A 110 -3.52 -13.90 -11.48
CA PHE A 110 -2.94 -12.76 -12.18
C PHE A 110 -1.56 -13.03 -12.78
N GLY A 111 -0.99 -14.21 -12.56
CA GLY A 111 0.39 -14.53 -12.95
C GLY A 111 1.43 -14.02 -11.97
N ALA A 112 2.69 -14.29 -12.23
CA ALA A 112 3.79 -13.82 -11.40
C ALA A 112 4.07 -12.33 -11.66
N TYR A 113 4.12 -11.54 -10.63
CA TYR A 113 4.49 -10.12 -10.72
C TYR A 113 6.02 -9.99 -10.71
N ASP A 114 6.54 -9.32 -11.72
CA ASP A 114 7.96 -8.96 -11.78
C ASP A 114 8.13 -7.46 -11.45
N ARG A 115 8.45 -7.19 -10.21
CA ARG A 115 8.66 -5.81 -9.72
C ARG A 115 9.80 -5.10 -10.45
N LYS A 116 10.87 -5.82 -10.78
CA LYS A 116 12.03 -5.23 -11.48
C LYS A 116 11.66 -4.76 -12.87
N GLY A 117 10.90 -5.57 -13.60
CA GLY A 117 10.41 -5.19 -14.92
C GLY A 117 9.44 -4.01 -14.88
N ALA A 118 8.65 -3.89 -13.83
CA ALA A 118 7.72 -2.77 -13.65
C ALA A 118 8.46 -1.43 -13.42
N ASP A 119 9.49 -1.46 -12.57
CA ASP A 119 10.27 -0.26 -12.27
C ASP A 119 10.98 0.30 -13.51
N GLU A 120 11.43 -0.58 -14.42
CA GLU A 120 12.05 -0.18 -15.68
C GLU A 120 11.07 0.49 -16.66
N GLN A 121 9.78 0.18 -16.57
CA GLN A 121 8.75 0.75 -17.46
C GLN A 121 8.22 2.10 -16.98
N GLU A 122 8.42 2.48 -15.73
CA GLU A 122 8.00 3.75 -15.16
C GLU A 122 8.92 4.93 -15.50
N HIS A 123 10.04 4.66 -16.07
CA HIS A 123 10.99 5.68 -16.55
C HIS A 123 10.81 5.94 -18.03
#